data_23452145bc68609b98b60c041be860d3
#
_entry.id   23452145bc68609b98b60c041be860d3
#
_cell.length_a   1.000
_cell.length_b   1.000
_cell.length_c   1.000
_cell.angle_alpha   90.00
_cell.angle_beta   90.00
_cell.angle_gamma   90.00
#
_symmetry.space_group_name_H-M   'P 1'
#
loop_
_entity.id
_entity.type
_entity.pdbx_description
1 polymer ?
#
loop_
_entity_poly.entity_id
_entity_poly.type
_entity_poly.pdbx_seq_one_letter_code
_entity_poly.pdbx_strand_id
1 'polypeptide(L)'
;RMREKIGRMKLYEPAEFIWTFLRDRLEFRPQPGPVAVHVTCSMRRMGLAGVIVSLARLCADEVVVPEEVGCCGFAGDRGFTHPEVNAWALRKLRPVIERSGVKAGYSNSRTCEIGLSARSGVPYVSIVYLVDACTTPKENPGA
;
A
#
# COMPACT_ATOMS: atom_id res chain seq x y z
N ARG A 1 13.88 11.73 -7.74
CA ARG A 1 15.32 11.91 -7.45
C ARG A 1 16.15 10.68 -7.82
N MET A 2 15.75 9.47 -7.47
CA MET A 2 16.46 8.24 -7.85
C MET A 2 16.34 7.96 -9.35
N ARG A 3 15.15 8.13 -9.94
CA ARG A 3 14.91 7.99 -11.39
C ARG A 3 15.76 8.95 -12.23
N GLU A 4 16.01 10.16 -11.72
CA GLU A 4 16.85 11.17 -12.40
C GLU A 4 18.34 10.83 -12.36
N LYS A 5 18.80 10.10 -11.32
CA LYS A 5 20.22 9.79 -11.11
C LYS A 5 20.73 8.56 -11.86
N ILE A 6 19.84 7.66 -12.31
CA ILE A 6 20.23 6.37 -12.91
C ILE A 6 20.20 6.43 -14.46
N GLY A 7 20.09 7.62 -15.04
CA GLY A 7 20.23 7.83 -16.49
C GLY A 7 19.17 7.07 -17.32
N ARG A 8 19.61 6.11 -18.14
CA ARG A 8 18.72 5.37 -19.06
C ARG A 8 17.84 4.29 -18.41
N MET A 9 18.05 3.96 -17.15
CA MET A 9 17.30 2.91 -16.47
C MET A 9 15.92 3.44 -16.01
N LYS A 10 14.84 2.78 -16.43
CA LYS A 10 13.49 3.06 -15.95
C LYS A 10 13.25 2.32 -14.63
N LEU A 11 12.97 3.06 -13.57
CA LEU A 11 12.59 2.52 -12.28
C LEU A 11 11.07 2.66 -12.10
N TYR A 12 10.44 1.57 -11.72
CA TYR A 12 9.03 1.53 -11.39
C TYR A 12 8.84 1.28 -9.91
N GLU A 13 7.81 1.86 -9.36
CA GLU A 13 7.30 1.51 -8.05
C GLU A 13 6.58 0.14 -8.17
N PRO A 14 6.66 -0.78 -7.17
CA PRO A 14 6.08 -2.12 -7.31
C PRO A 14 4.61 -2.15 -7.73
N ALA A 15 3.74 -1.33 -7.13
CA ALA A 15 2.33 -1.26 -7.53
C ALA A 15 2.16 -0.73 -8.96
N GLU A 16 2.98 0.25 -9.37
CA GLU A 16 3.01 0.76 -10.74
C GLU A 16 3.43 -0.32 -11.74
N PHE A 17 4.46 -1.11 -11.40
CA PHE A 17 4.93 -2.20 -12.24
C PHE A 17 3.85 -3.28 -12.42
N ILE A 18 3.23 -3.71 -11.33
CA ILE A 18 2.16 -4.70 -11.37
C ILE A 18 0.99 -4.19 -12.21
N TRP A 19 0.56 -2.95 -11.97
CA TRP A 19 -0.55 -2.34 -12.71
C TRP A 19 -0.27 -2.23 -14.21
N THR A 20 0.95 -1.84 -14.57
CA THR A 20 1.31 -1.55 -15.96
C THR A 20 1.61 -2.82 -16.76
N PHE A 21 2.29 -3.80 -16.16
CA PHE A 21 2.85 -4.91 -16.92
C PHE A 21 2.26 -6.28 -16.55
N LEU A 22 1.72 -6.43 -15.34
CA LEU A 22 1.26 -7.73 -14.85
C LEU A 22 -0.26 -7.85 -14.76
N ARG A 23 -0.99 -6.75 -14.61
CA ARG A 23 -2.45 -6.76 -14.40
C ARG A 23 -3.18 -7.66 -15.39
N ASP A 24 -2.88 -7.55 -16.67
CA ASP A 24 -3.58 -8.29 -17.73
C ASP A 24 -3.10 -9.76 -17.86
N ARG A 25 -1.99 -10.11 -17.19
CA ARG A 25 -1.40 -11.44 -17.12
C ARG A 25 -1.80 -12.23 -15.87
N LEU A 26 -2.47 -11.60 -14.94
CA LEU A 26 -2.91 -12.18 -13.68
C LEU A 26 -4.43 -12.33 -13.67
N GLU A 27 -4.88 -13.46 -13.14
CA GLU A 27 -6.28 -13.68 -12.77
C GLU A 27 -6.45 -13.24 -11.31
N PHE A 28 -7.34 -12.28 -11.06
CA PHE A 28 -7.60 -11.75 -9.74
C PHE A 28 -8.82 -12.44 -9.12
N ARG A 29 -8.67 -12.86 -7.86
CA ARG A 29 -9.74 -13.43 -7.02
C ARG A 29 -9.81 -12.62 -5.74
N PRO A 30 -10.71 -11.61 -5.67
CA PRO A 30 -10.80 -10.72 -4.51
C PRO A 30 -10.99 -11.50 -3.21
N GLN A 31 -10.27 -11.08 -2.16
CA GLN A 31 -10.48 -11.60 -0.81
C GLN A 31 -11.77 -11.02 -0.22
N PRO A 32 -12.52 -11.79 0.58
CA PRO A 32 -13.68 -11.27 1.29
C PRO A 32 -13.29 -10.27 2.37
N GLY A 33 -14.13 -9.26 2.56
CA GLY A 33 -14.02 -8.27 3.62
C GLY A 33 -13.17 -7.05 3.28
N PRO A 34 -13.18 -6.05 4.18
CA PRO A 34 -12.48 -4.79 3.98
C PRO A 34 -10.98 -4.92 4.26
N VAL A 35 -10.17 -4.26 3.43
CA VAL A 35 -8.75 -4.03 3.65
C VAL A 35 -8.46 -2.53 3.71
N ALA A 36 -7.50 -2.12 4.53
CA ALA A 36 -7.05 -0.73 4.54
C ALA A 36 -5.87 -0.53 3.58
N VAL A 37 -5.85 0.62 2.92
CA VAL A 37 -4.72 1.02 2.07
C VAL A 37 -4.20 2.37 2.52
N HIS A 38 -2.91 2.43 2.81
CA HIS A 38 -2.22 3.69 3.06
C HIS A 38 -1.46 4.14 1.81
N VAL A 39 -1.89 5.26 1.26
CA VAL A 39 -1.19 5.93 0.15
C VAL A 39 -0.05 6.77 0.70
N THR A 40 1.19 6.33 0.49
CA THR A 40 2.36 7.04 1.00
C THR A 40 2.56 8.40 0.35
N CYS A 41 3.30 9.28 1.03
CA CYS A 41 3.63 10.59 0.48
C CYS A 41 4.46 10.50 -0.82
N SER A 42 5.28 9.48 -0.98
CA SER A 42 6.01 9.22 -2.22
C SER A 42 5.08 8.88 -3.38
N MET A 43 4.08 8.02 -3.18
CA MET A 43 3.06 7.69 -4.19
C MET A 43 2.27 8.93 -4.62
N ARG A 44 1.87 9.77 -3.66
CA ARG A 44 1.18 11.04 -3.97
C ARG A 44 2.03 11.96 -4.82
N ARG A 45 3.33 12.12 -4.48
CA ARG A 45 4.27 12.95 -5.24
C ARG A 45 4.56 12.43 -6.65
N MET A 46 4.47 11.13 -6.85
CA MET A 46 4.64 10.50 -8.17
C MET A 46 3.34 10.46 -8.99
N GLY A 47 2.22 10.91 -8.46
CA GLY A 47 0.91 10.82 -9.13
C GLY A 47 0.35 9.41 -9.20
N LEU A 48 0.81 8.49 -8.32
CA LEU A 48 0.46 7.07 -8.34
C LEU A 48 -0.57 6.69 -7.26
N ALA A 49 -1.16 7.67 -6.57
CA ALA A 49 -2.14 7.40 -5.51
C ALA A 49 -3.32 6.53 -5.98
N GLY A 50 -3.84 6.82 -7.18
CA GLY A 50 -4.93 6.04 -7.77
C GLY A 50 -4.53 4.61 -8.13
N VAL A 51 -3.27 4.39 -8.49
CA VAL A 51 -2.75 3.07 -8.91
C VAL A 51 -2.81 2.07 -7.77
N ILE A 52 -2.28 2.40 -6.58
CA ILE A 52 -2.28 1.48 -5.44
C ILE A 52 -3.70 1.18 -4.96
N VAL A 53 -4.60 2.17 -4.96
CA VAL A 53 -6.00 1.99 -4.58
C VAL A 53 -6.75 1.11 -5.59
N SER A 54 -6.55 1.36 -6.90
CA SER A 54 -7.16 0.54 -7.95
C SER A 54 -6.67 -0.89 -7.93
N LEU A 55 -5.37 -1.10 -7.66
CA LEU A 55 -4.79 -2.43 -7.52
C LEU A 55 -5.40 -3.18 -6.31
N ALA A 56 -5.56 -2.51 -5.18
CA ALA A 56 -6.20 -3.10 -4.01
C ALA A 56 -7.67 -3.48 -4.27
N ARG A 57 -8.40 -2.67 -5.04
CA ARG A 57 -9.80 -2.96 -5.44
C ARG A 57 -9.95 -4.19 -6.33
N LEU A 58 -8.91 -4.60 -7.03
CA LEU A 58 -8.90 -5.88 -7.73
C LEU A 58 -8.69 -7.08 -6.79
N CYS A 59 -8.17 -6.82 -5.59
CA CYS A 59 -7.72 -7.85 -4.65
C CYS A 59 -8.63 -8.02 -3.42
N ALA A 60 -9.58 -7.11 -3.19
CA ALA A 60 -10.47 -7.17 -2.02
C ALA A 60 -11.85 -6.60 -2.36
N ASP A 61 -12.88 -7.16 -1.71
CA ASP A 61 -14.27 -6.74 -1.92
C ASP A 61 -14.53 -5.29 -1.50
N GLU A 62 -13.80 -4.83 -0.48
CA GLU A 62 -13.90 -3.47 0.03
C GLU A 62 -12.51 -2.90 0.36
N VAL A 63 -12.27 -1.66 -0.02
CA VAL A 63 -11.02 -0.94 0.22
C VAL A 63 -11.29 0.32 1.00
N VAL A 64 -10.73 0.40 2.20
CA VAL A 64 -10.78 1.57 3.08
C VAL A 64 -9.49 2.35 2.94
N VAL A 65 -9.60 3.61 2.53
CA VAL A 65 -8.48 4.56 2.49
C VAL A 65 -8.70 5.59 3.59
N PRO A 66 -7.98 5.52 4.72
CA PRO A 66 -8.14 6.49 5.81
C PRO A 66 -7.70 7.89 5.37
N GLU A 67 -8.64 8.72 4.95
CA GLU A 67 -8.38 10.09 4.44
C GLU A 67 -7.83 11.02 5.52
N GLU A 68 -8.14 10.75 6.79
CA GLU A 68 -7.65 11.50 7.95
C GLU A 68 -6.15 11.31 8.19
N VAL A 69 -5.52 10.38 7.47
CA VAL A 69 -4.10 10.04 7.61
C VAL A 69 -3.35 10.41 6.32
N GLY A 70 -2.82 11.61 6.28
CA GLY A 70 -2.06 12.09 5.11
C GLY A 70 -0.62 11.56 5.04
N CYS A 71 0.01 11.32 6.19
CA CYS A 71 1.39 10.85 6.31
C CYS A 71 1.53 9.93 7.51
N CYS A 72 2.38 8.90 7.39
CA CYS A 72 2.67 8.00 8.51
C CYS A 72 3.56 8.63 9.60
N GLY A 73 4.16 9.79 9.33
CA GLY A 73 5.04 10.48 10.27
C GLY A 73 6.39 9.80 10.53
N PHE A 74 6.73 8.75 9.76
CA PHE A 74 7.99 8.01 9.94
C PHE A 74 9.19 8.74 9.33
N ALA A 75 8.98 9.52 8.26
CA ALA A 75 10.00 10.37 7.62
C ALA A 75 11.33 9.62 7.33
N GLY A 76 11.26 8.48 6.65
CA GLY A 76 12.39 7.57 6.43
C GLY A 76 12.63 6.72 7.68
N ASP A 77 13.74 6.93 8.36
CA ASP A 77 14.15 6.21 9.58
C ASP A 77 13.90 7.01 10.88
N ARG A 78 13.51 8.27 10.78
CA ARG A 78 13.30 9.15 11.95
C ARG A 78 12.24 8.65 12.92
N GLY A 79 11.28 7.86 12.46
CA GLY A 79 10.28 7.26 13.33
C GLY A 79 10.85 6.30 14.38
N PHE A 80 12.07 5.81 14.20
CA PHE A 80 12.77 5.00 15.20
C PHE A 80 13.36 5.86 16.34
N THR A 81 13.77 7.08 16.04
CA THR A 81 14.36 8.01 17.02
C THR A 81 13.35 9.00 17.58
N HIS A 82 12.27 9.28 16.82
CA HIS A 82 11.21 10.22 17.16
C HIS A 82 9.82 9.57 17.02
N PRO A 83 9.51 8.56 17.83
CA PRO A 83 8.25 7.82 17.73
C PRO A 83 7.01 8.67 18.03
N GLU A 84 7.17 9.80 18.72
CA GLU A 84 6.11 10.78 19.02
C GLU A 84 5.54 11.41 17.75
N VAL A 85 6.36 11.63 16.71
CA VAL A 85 5.93 12.18 15.41
C VAL A 85 5.01 11.21 14.69
N ASN A 86 5.38 9.92 14.66
CA ASN A 86 4.53 8.86 14.13
C ASN A 86 3.24 8.72 14.92
N ALA A 87 3.33 8.75 16.26
CA ALA A 87 2.15 8.65 17.13
C ALA A 87 1.16 9.79 16.87
N TRP A 88 1.66 11.01 16.72
CA TRP A 88 0.83 12.18 16.45
C TRP A 88 0.20 12.12 15.05
N ALA A 89 0.99 11.79 14.04
CA ALA A 89 0.52 11.69 12.66
C ALA A 89 -0.60 10.65 12.49
N LEU A 90 -0.51 9.53 13.20
CA LEU A 90 -1.45 8.41 13.11
C LEU A 90 -2.49 8.36 14.24
N ARG A 91 -2.63 9.41 15.05
CA ARG A 91 -3.58 9.44 16.18
C ARG A 91 -5.04 9.17 15.81
N LYS A 92 -5.42 9.45 14.56
CA LYS A 92 -6.78 9.22 14.06
C LYS A 92 -6.96 7.87 13.34
N LEU A 93 -5.88 7.13 13.11
CA LEU A 93 -5.92 5.90 12.31
C LEU A 93 -6.72 4.79 13.00
N ARG A 94 -6.40 4.50 14.26
CA ARG A 94 -7.02 3.39 15.00
C ARG A 94 -8.55 3.45 15.03
N PRO A 95 -9.19 4.60 15.36
CA PRO A 95 -10.64 4.70 15.35
C PRO A 95 -11.26 4.41 13.96
N VAL A 96 -10.58 4.78 12.88
CA VAL A 96 -11.05 4.49 11.51
C VAL A 96 -10.99 2.99 11.24
N ILE A 97 -9.87 2.34 11.58
CA ILE A 97 -9.69 0.90 11.40
C ILE A 97 -10.73 0.10 12.21
N GLU A 98 -10.94 0.46 13.46
CA GLU A 98 -11.92 -0.22 14.34
C GLU A 98 -13.34 -0.10 13.81
N ARG A 99 -13.75 1.09 13.35
CA ARG A 99 -15.09 1.31 12.77
C ARG A 99 -15.31 0.59 11.44
N SER A 100 -14.28 0.46 10.65
CA SER A 100 -14.37 -0.19 9.33
C SER A 100 -14.29 -1.71 9.36
N GLY A 101 -13.97 -2.32 10.50
CA GLY A 101 -13.84 -3.76 10.63
C GLY A 101 -12.64 -4.37 9.89
N VAL A 102 -11.72 -3.55 9.42
CA VAL A 102 -10.49 -3.97 8.73
C VAL A 102 -9.63 -4.85 9.63
N LYS A 103 -9.10 -5.95 9.08
CA LYS A 103 -8.21 -6.88 9.78
C LYS A 103 -6.75 -6.79 9.32
N ALA A 104 -6.51 -6.21 8.15
CA ALA A 104 -5.18 -6.02 7.59
C ALA A 104 -5.09 -4.73 6.77
N GLY A 105 -3.94 -4.10 6.78
CA GLY A 105 -3.65 -2.92 5.97
C GLY A 105 -2.48 -3.14 5.03
N TYR A 106 -2.44 -2.35 3.98
CA TYR A 106 -1.43 -2.45 2.93
C TYR A 106 -0.84 -1.11 2.58
N SER A 107 0.46 -1.09 2.29
CA SER A 107 1.20 0.09 1.89
C SER A 107 2.29 -0.31 0.89
N ASN A 108 3.14 0.65 0.50
CA ASN A 108 4.26 0.41 -0.41
C ASN A 108 5.62 0.86 0.16
N SER A 109 5.70 1.10 1.46
CA SER A 109 6.92 1.55 2.12
C SER A 109 7.08 0.85 3.47
N ARG A 110 8.20 0.14 3.64
CA ARG A 110 8.46 -0.66 4.83
C ARG A 110 8.41 0.14 6.13
N THR A 111 8.97 1.34 6.16
CA THR A 111 8.95 2.19 7.36
C THR A 111 7.54 2.70 7.66
N CYS A 112 6.74 3.00 6.62
CA CYS A 112 5.33 3.32 6.82
C CYS A 112 4.56 2.12 7.39
N GLU A 113 4.78 0.91 6.87
CA GLU A 113 4.15 -0.32 7.35
C GLU A 113 4.42 -0.56 8.83
N ILE A 114 5.67 -0.38 9.27
CA ILE A 114 6.06 -0.49 10.69
C ILE A 114 5.28 0.52 11.55
N GLY A 115 5.30 1.79 11.15
CA GLY A 115 4.62 2.85 11.90
C GLY A 115 3.11 2.68 11.93
N LEU A 116 2.50 2.29 10.81
CA LEU A 116 1.06 2.03 10.69
C LEU A 116 0.65 0.83 11.56
N SER A 117 1.39 -0.29 11.50
CA SER A 117 1.12 -1.47 12.33
C SER A 117 1.17 -1.15 13.82
N ALA A 118 2.16 -0.38 14.25
CA ALA A 118 2.32 0.01 15.66
C ALA A 118 1.16 0.86 16.19
N ARG A 119 0.42 1.58 15.33
CA ARG A 119 -0.59 2.57 15.73
C ARG A 119 -2.02 2.20 15.36
N SER A 120 -2.23 1.33 14.37
CA SER A 120 -3.58 0.98 13.89
C SER A 120 -4.28 -0.10 14.70
N GLY A 121 -3.51 -1.01 15.32
CA GLY A 121 -4.03 -2.21 15.96
C GLY A 121 -4.20 -3.40 15.01
N VAL A 122 -3.85 -3.25 13.72
CA VAL A 122 -3.83 -4.31 12.72
C VAL A 122 -2.47 -4.34 11.99
N PRO A 123 -2.05 -5.48 11.44
CA PRO A 123 -0.82 -5.54 10.67
C PRO A 123 -0.96 -4.74 9.36
N TYR A 124 0.07 -3.95 9.05
CA TYR A 124 0.27 -3.34 7.74
C TYR A 124 1.48 -3.96 7.08
N VAL A 125 1.32 -4.41 5.85
CA VAL A 125 2.37 -5.04 5.04
C VAL A 125 2.38 -4.47 3.62
N SER A 126 3.33 -4.90 2.80
CA SER A 126 3.41 -4.45 1.41
C SER A 126 2.16 -4.88 0.61
N ILE A 127 1.67 -3.99 -0.26
CA ILE A 127 0.59 -4.28 -1.20
C ILE A 127 0.91 -5.49 -2.10
N VAL A 128 2.18 -5.80 -2.31
CA VAL A 128 2.61 -6.97 -3.10
C VAL A 128 2.11 -8.26 -2.49
N TYR A 129 2.06 -8.39 -1.16
CA TYR A 129 1.52 -9.58 -0.50
C TYR A 129 0.01 -9.74 -0.70
N LEU A 130 -0.74 -8.64 -0.78
CA LEU A 130 -2.17 -8.69 -1.12
C LEU A 130 -2.36 -9.21 -2.55
N VAL A 131 -1.56 -8.70 -3.49
CA VAL A 131 -1.62 -9.14 -4.90
C VAL A 131 -1.24 -10.61 -5.03
N ASP A 132 -0.16 -11.03 -4.38
CA ASP A 132 0.28 -12.44 -4.39
C ASP A 132 -0.82 -13.38 -3.86
N ALA A 133 -1.44 -13.02 -2.76
CA ALA A 133 -2.49 -13.82 -2.12
C ALA A 133 -3.78 -13.95 -2.95
N CYS A 134 -4.09 -12.96 -3.80
CA CYS A 134 -5.34 -12.91 -4.55
C CYS A 134 -5.18 -13.19 -6.05
N THR A 135 -3.98 -13.51 -6.53
CA THR A 135 -3.74 -13.71 -7.97
C THR A 135 -3.13 -15.06 -8.30
N THR A 136 -3.44 -15.51 -9.50
CA THR A 136 -2.74 -16.60 -10.17
C THR A 136 -2.33 -16.15 -11.58
N PRO A 137 -1.20 -16.63 -12.13
CA PRO A 137 -0.88 -16.38 -13.52
C PRO A 137 -1.98 -16.90 -14.44
N LYS A 138 -2.37 -16.12 -15.43
CA LYS A 138 -3.22 -16.63 -16.52
C LYS A 138 -2.45 -17.66 -17.33
N GLU A 139 -3.07 -18.78 -17.63
CA GLU A 139 -2.53 -19.72 -18.60
C GLU A 139 -2.38 -19.01 -19.94
N ASN A 140 -1.20 -19.11 -20.55
CA ASN A 140 -1.00 -18.61 -21.91
C ASN A 140 -1.80 -19.50 -22.88
N PRO A 141 -2.79 -18.96 -23.60
CA PRO A 141 -3.56 -19.76 -24.56
C PRO A 141 -2.74 -20.11 -25.82
N GLY A 142 -1.40 -20.15 -25.71
CA GLY A 142 -0.48 -20.36 -26.83
C GLY A 142 0.90 -20.91 -26.45
N ALA A 143 1.01 -21.54 -25.27
CA ALA A 143 2.23 -22.28 -24.94
C ALA A 143 2.05 -23.78 -25.24
#